data_dc3118f45c03361ccbe58264a330bf38
#
_entry.id   dc3118f45c03361ccbe58264a330bf38
#
_cell.length_a   1.000
_cell.length_b   1.000
_cell.length_c   1.000
_cell.angle_alpha   90.00
_cell.angle_beta   90.00
_cell.angle_gamma   90.00
#
_symmetry.space_group_name_H-M   'P 1'
#
loop_
_entity.id
_entity.type
_entity.pdbx_description
1 polymer ?
#
loop_
_entity_poly.entity_id
_entity_poly.type
_entity_poly.pdbx_seq_one_letter_code
_entity_poly.pdbx_strand_id
1 'polypeptide(L)'
;MIVQKEQWEGIPLLHVYNEEMKKDAPIVIFLHGFMSAKEHNLHYAYNLVEKGVRVILPDAYMHGERSENLPESQMNLIFWRIVIKYVGEVEILHKALKEKGFHGDIGVMGTSMGGITTTGCLKKYDWIKAAGVLMGAVSYTEMAQFQLKQMEEQGTYIPMIEQQRQAILETLEEYNVKTDLAIFFFFSVMYWHCQKDPVV
;
A
#
# COMPACT_ATOMS: atom_id res chain seq x y z
N MET A 1 11.76 -22.31 0.01
CA MET A 1 11.13 -21.02 0.40
C MET A 1 10.70 -21.11 1.86
N ILE A 2 11.00 -20.07 2.64
CA ILE A 2 10.62 -19.92 4.04
C ILE A 2 9.55 -18.83 4.09
N VAL A 3 8.49 -19.07 4.87
CA VAL A 3 7.45 -18.09 5.20
C VAL A 3 7.48 -17.94 6.71
N GLN A 4 7.98 -16.81 7.19
CA GLN A 4 8.16 -16.56 8.62
C GLN A 4 7.19 -15.45 9.05
N LYS A 5 6.38 -15.76 10.08
CA LYS A 5 5.52 -14.77 10.72
C LYS A 5 6.34 -13.97 11.71
N GLU A 6 6.37 -12.65 11.52
CA GLU A 6 7.13 -11.73 12.35
C GLU A 6 6.28 -10.49 12.71
N GLN A 7 6.78 -9.71 13.65
CA GLN A 7 6.24 -8.41 13.99
C GLN A 7 7.40 -7.41 14.07
N TRP A 8 7.35 -6.36 13.22
CA TRP A 8 8.36 -5.31 13.21
C TRP A 8 7.70 -3.98 13.57
N GLU A 9 8.22 -3.29 14.57
CA GLU A 9 7.70 -2.01 15.05
C GLU A 9 6.18 -2.02 15.30
N GLY A 10 5.66 -3.13 15.82
CA GLY A 10 4.24 -3.32 16.05
C GLY A 10 3.41 -3.69 14.83
N ILE A 11 4.03 -3.87 13.66
CA ILE A 11 3.36 -4.24 12.41
C ILE A 11 3.51 -5.75 12.19
N PRO A 12 2.43 -6.54 12.26
CA PRO A 12 2.45 -7.96 11.89
C PRO A 12 2.75 -8.11 10.40
N LEU A 13 3.61 -9.07 10.06
CA LEU A 13 4.00 -9.31 8.68
C LEU A 13 4.39 -10.77 8.42
N LEU A 14 4.41 -11.15 7.14
CA LEU A 14 5.09 -12.34 6.67
C LEU A 14 6.39 -11.93 5.98
N HIS A 15 7.48 -12.53 6.41
CA HIS A 15 8.79 -12.41 5.80
C HIS A 15 9.03 -13.67 4.96
N VAL A 16 9.11 -13.50 3.63
CA VAL A 16 9.19 -14.61 2.67
C VAL A 16 10.51 -14.54 1.93
N TYR A 17 11.27 -15.64 1.97
CA TYR A 17 12.62 -15.67 1.37
C TYR A 17 13.09 -17.13 1.13
N ASN A 18 14.17 -17.32 0.39
CA ASN A 18 14.91 -18.57 0.35
C ASN A 18 16.07 -18.51 1.35
N GLU A 19 16.40 -19.64 1.96
CA GLU A 19 17.43 -19.76 3.00
C GLU A 19 18.80 -19.26 2.53
N GLU A 20 19.11 -19.42 1.24
CA GLU A 20 20.36 -18.99 0.62
C GLU A 20 20.44 -17.48 0.35
N MET A 21 19.34 -16.73 0.50
CA MET A 21 19.31 -15.31 0.23
C MET A 21 20.16 -14.53 1.24
N LYS A 22 21.12 -13.77 0.71
CA LYS A 22 21.97 -12.88 1.51
C LYS A 22 21.21 -11.62 1.92
N LYS A 23 21.83 -10.81 2.79
CA LYS A 23 21.29 -9.54 3.28
C LYS A 23 21.25 -8.43 2.20
N ASP A 24 21.97 -8.59 1.12
CA ASP A 24 22.02 -7.69 -0.04
C ASP A 24 21.06 -8.08 -1.16
N ALA A 25 20.31 -9.19 -1.03
CA ALA A 25 19.27 -9.55 -1.97
C ALA A 25 18.22 -8.43 -2.08
N PRO A 26 17.69 -8.16 -3.29
CA PRO A 26 16.64 -7.16 -3.47
C PRO A 26 15.39 -7.54 -2.65
N ILE A 27 14.65 -6.52 -2.21
CA ILE A 27 13.52 -6.66 -1.31
C ILE A 27 12.30 -5.99 -1.93
N VAL A 28 11.14 -6.62 -1.78
CA VAL A 28 9.86 -6.00 -2.09
C VAL A 28 8.99 -5.97 -0.83
N ILE A 29 8.49 -4.79 -0.47
CA ILE A 29 7.39 -4.63 0.47
C ILE A 29 6.11 -4.70 -0.35
N PHE A 30 5.30 -5.75 -0.17
CA PHE A 30 4.10 -5.98 -0.95
C PHE A 30 2.84 -5.71 -0.11
N LEU A 31 2.05 -4.75 -0.54
CA LEU A 31 0.91 -4.18 0.18
C LEU A 31 -0.41 -4.82 -0.31
N HIS A 32 -1.19 -5.36 0.60
CA HIS A 32 -2.47 -6.00 0.27
C HIS A 32 -3.60 -4.98 0.02
N GLY A 33 -4.69 -5.45 -0.59
CA GLY A 33 -5.89 -4.68 -0.88
C GLY A 33 -6.80 -4.46 0.34
N PHE A 34 -7.81 -3.60 0.16
CA PHE A 34 -8.85 -3.35 1.15
C PHE A 34 -9.64 -4.62 1.48
N MET A 35 -10.05 -4.78 2.74
CA MET A 35 -10.71 -5.99 3.27
C MET A 35 -9.94 -7.30 3.04
N SER A 36 -8.63 -7.22 2.85
CA SER A 36 -7.72 -8.34 2.64
C SER A 36 -6.74 -8.49 3.81
N ALA A 37 -5.75 -9.36 3.68
CA ALA A 37 -4.69 -9.59 4.64
C ALA A 37 -3.40 -10.00 3.93
N LYS A 38 -2.27 -9.96 4.65
CA LYS A 38 -0.94 -10.32 4.14
C LYS A 38 -0.88 -11.71 3.49
N GLU A 39 -1.61 -12.68 4.03
CA GLU A 39 -1.63 -14.07 3.56
C GLU A 39 -2.17 -14.20 2.12
N HIS A 40 -3.11 -13.34 1.74
CA HIS A 40 -3.76 -13.40 0.43
C HIS A 40 -2.80 -13.06 -0.73
N ASN A 41 -1.62 -12.52 -0.43
CA ASN A 41 -0.61 -12.12 -1.43
C ASN A 41 0.58 -13.10 -1.51
N LEU A 42 0.52 -14.26 -0.85
CA LEU A 42 1.59 -15.26 -0.87
C LEU A 42 1.93 -15.76 -2.27
N HIS A 43 0.98 -15.78 -3.20
CA HIS A 43 1.22 -16.18 -4.59
C HIS A 43 2.12 -15.19 -5.34
N TYR A 44 2.04 -13.88 -5.04
CA TYR A 44 3.00 -12.89 -5.55
C TYR A 44 4.37 -13.06 -4.89
N ALA A 45 4.39 -13.27 -3.57
CA ALA A 45 5.62 -13.49 -2.84
C ALA A 45 6.37 -14.73 -3.37
N TYR A 46 5.66 -15.82 -3.64
CA TYR A 46 6.25 -17.01 -4.24
C TYR A 46 6.97 -16.68 -5.55
N ASN A 47 6.30 -16.01 -6.48
CA ASN A 47 6.88 -15.68 -7.78
C ASN A 47 8.10 -14.75 -7.67
N LEU A 48 8.11 -13.82 -6.72
CA LEU A 48 9.22 -12.90 -6.47
C LEU A 48 10.42 -13.65 -5.84
N VAL A 49 10.16 -14.53 -4.88
CA VAL A 49 11.20 -15.33 -4.22
C VAL A 49 11.89 -16.27 -5.21
N GLU A 50 11.16 -16.86 -6.15
CA GLU A 50 11.74 -17.66 -7.25
C GLU A 50 12.66 -16.85 -8.18
N LYS A 51 12.52 -15.52 -8.18
CA LYS A 51 13.38 -14.59 -8.91
C LYS A 51 14.52 -14.01 -8.06
N GLY A 52 14.70 -14.51 -6.83
CA GLY A 52 15.75 -14.05 -5.94
C GLY A 52 15.41 -12.79 -5.15
N VAL A 53 14.14 -12.39 -5.09
CA VAL A 53 13.66 -11.21 -4.37
C VAL A 53 13.08 -11.61 -3.03
N ARG A 54 13.53 -11.01 -1.94
CA ARG A 54 12.98 -11.14 -0.60
C ARG A 54 11.66 -10.37 -0.51
N VAL A 55 10.65 -10.91 0.18
CA VAL A 55 9.33 -10.24 0.24
C VAL A 55 8.90 -10.03 1.68
N ILE A 56 8.42 -8.83 1.96
CA ILE A 56 7.78 -8.43 3.22
C ILE A 56 6.31 -8.15 2.92
N LEU A 57 5.42 -8.91 3.55
CA LEU A 57 3.97 -8.77 3.42
C LEU A 57 3.40 -8.27 4.74
N PRO A 58 3.23 -6.95 4.95
CA PRO A 58 2.65 -6.42 6.19
C PRO A 58 1.12 -6.46 6.17
N ASP A 59 0.49 -6.55 7.35
CA ASP A 59 -0.92 -6.21 7.53
C ASP A 59 -1.08 -4.70 7.66
N ALA A 60 -1.96 -4.11 6.88
CA ALA A 60 -2.37 -2.73 7.03
C ALA A 60 -3.13 -2.50 8.35
N TYR A 61 -3.17 -1.24 8.80
CA TYR A 61 -4.00 -0.85 9.93
C TYR A 61 -5.45 -1.31 9.74
N MET A 62 -6.09 -1.83 10.78
CA MET A 62 -7.44 -2.40 10.82
C MET A 62 -7.65 -3.65 9.94
N HIS A 63 -6.59 -4.27 9.43
CA HIS A 63 -6.65 -5.49 8.61
C HIS A 63 -5.86 -6.64 9.21
N GLY A 64 -6.14 -7.86 8.74
CA GLY A 64 -5.43 -9.07 9.17
C GLY A 64 -5.42 -9.23 10.69
N GLU A 65 -4.25 -9.41 11.28
CA GLU A 65 -4.08 -9.53 12.74
C GLU A 65 -4.37 -8.26 13.53
N ARG A 66 -4.53 -7.12 12.83
CA ARG A 66 -4.85 -5.82 13.41
C ARG A 66 -6.33 -5.45 13.25
N SER A 67 -7.14 -6.41 12.77
CA SER A 67 -8.58 -6.20 12.54
C SER A 67 -9.33 -6.05 13.86
N GLU A 68 -10.20 -5.06 13.93
CA GLU A 68 -11.19 -4.89 14.99
C GLU A 68 -12.57 -5.43 14.57
N ASN A 69 -12.64 -6.15 13.44
CA ASN A 69 -13.87 -6.72 12.88
C ASN A 69 -14.98 -5.70 12.65
N LEU A 70 -14.60 -4.49 12.24
CA LEU A 70 -15.56 -3.46 11.86
C LEU A 70 -16.32 -3.89 10.59
N PRO A 71 -17.63 -3.59 10.49
CA PRO A 71 -18.37 -3.81 9.25
C PRO A 71 -17.78 -2.97 8.10
N GLU A 72 -17.94 -3.47 6.87
CA GLU A 72 -17.37 -2.84 5.66
C GLU A 72 -17.80 -1.37 5.52
N SER A 73 -19.06 -1.03 5.87
CA SER A 73 -19.54 0.35 5.84
C SER A 73 -18.74 1.31 6.73
N GLN A 74 -18.27 0.84 7.89
CA GLN A 74 -17.41 1.63 8.77
C GLN A 74 -15.98 1.67 8.26
N MET A 75 -15.49 0.57 7.71
CA MET A 75 -14.18 0.51 7.08
C MET A 75 -14.07 1.49 5.90
N ASN A 76 -15.12 1.60 5.08
CA ASN A 76 -15.18 2.56 3.97
C ASN A 76 -15.01 4.02 4.44
N LEU A 77 -15.59 4.39 5.59
CA LEU A 77 -15.46 5.75 6.15
C LEU A 77 -14.03 6.10 6.58
N ILE A 78 -13.24 5.10 6.92
CA ILE A 78 -11.84 5.30 7.36
C ILE A 78 -10.81 4.88 6.31
N PHE A 79 -11.24 4.58 5.08
CA PHE A 79 -10.38 4.08 3.99
C PHE A 79 -9.12 4.95 3.80
N TRP A 80 -9.28 6.26 3.64
CA TRP A 80 -8.16 7.17 3.42
C TRP A 80 -7.24 7.29 4.64
N ARG A 81 -7.78 7.18 5.85
CA ARG A 81 -6.96 7.09 7.06
C ARG A 81 -6.09 5.82 7.06
N ILE A 82 -6.64 4.70 6.60
CA ILE A 82 -5.89 3.45 6.44
C ILE A 82 -4.77 3.63 5.43
N VAL A 83 -5.07 4.17 4.24
CA VAL A 83 -4.08 4.40 3.17
C VAL A 83 -2.94 5.30 3.65
N ILE A 84 -3.24 6.47 4.22
CA ILE A 84 -2.21 7.40 4.70
C ILE A 84 -1.35 6.77 5.78
N LYS A 85 -1.97 6.05 6.73
CA LYS A 85 -1.23 5.34 7.76
C LYS A 85 -0.34 4.25 7.19
N TYR A 86 -0.84 3.52 6.18
CA TYR A 86 -0.07 2.46 5.53
C TYR A 86 1.15 3.04 4.78
N VAL A 87 1.02 4.19 4.11
CA VAL A 87 2.18 4.92 3.54
C VAL A 87 3.22 5.19 4.62
N GLY A 88 2.83 5.74 5.77
CA GLY A 88 3.75 5.98 6.89
C GLY A 88 4.39 4.71 7.43
N GLU A 89 3.65 3.59 7.48
CA GLU A 89 4.16 2.30 7.95
C GLU A 89 5.19 1.68 6.99
N VAL A 90 5.12 1.97 5.70
CA VAL A 90 6.16 1.57 4.72
C VAL A 90 7.52 2.18 5.07
N GLU A 91 7.55 3.44 5.51
CA GLU A 91 8.80 4.07 5.98
C GLU A 91 9.32 3.44 7.28
N ILE A 92 8.42 3.06 8.19
CA ILE A 92 8.80 2.33 9.42
C ILE A 92 9.43 0.99 9.07
N LEU A 93 8.84 0.24 8.13
CA LEU A 93 9.38 -1.03 7.66
C LEU A 93 10.72 -0.87 6.93
N HIS A 94 10.89 0.20 6.15
CA HIS A 94 12.18 0.54 5.51
C HIS A 94 13.28 0.73 6.57
N LYS A 95 13.03 1.50 7.62
CA LYS A 95 13.97 1.70 8.72
C LYS A 95 14.28 0.40 9.45
N ALA A 96 13.27 -0.39 9.77
CA ALA A 96 13.44 -1.70 10.40
C ALA A 96 14.28 -2.66 9.55
N LEU A 97 14.11 -2.65 8.22
CA LEU A 97 14.96 -3.42 7.30
C LEU A 97 16.43 -3.01 7.42
N LYS A 98 16.73 -1.71 7.42
CA LYS A 98 18.10 -1.19 7.57
C LYS A 98 18.71 -1.59 8.93
N GLU A 99 17.97 -1.44 10.01
CA GLU A 99 18.42 -1.82 11.36
C GLU A 99 18.69 -3.32 11.50
N LYS A 100 17.91 -4.16 10.80
CA LYS A 100 18.13 -5.61 10.72
C LYS A 100 19.30 -6.00 9.80
N GLY A 101 19.98 -5.01 9.20
CA GLY A 101 21.15 -5.18 8.36
C GLY A 101 20.84 -5.65 6.95
N PHE A 102 19.65 -5.41 6.43
CA PHE A 102 19.34 -5.62 5.02
C PHE A 102 19.80 -4.42 4.20
N HIS A 103 20.55 -4.69 3.10
CA HIS A 103 21.21 -3.65 2.30
C HIS A 103 20.82 -3.69 0.83
N GLY A 104 19.99 -4.65 0.42
CA GLY A 104 19.48 -4.75 -0.95
C GLY A 104 18.60 -3.57 -1.36
N ASP A 105 18.45 -3.36 -2.65
CA ASP A 105 17.51 -2.41 -3.22
C ASP A 105 16.10 -2.75 -2.80
N ILE A 106 15.29 -1.74 -2.46
CA ILE A 106 13.94 -1.92 -1.97
C ILE A 106 12.93 -1.40 -2.98
N GLY A 107 12.02 -2.28 -3.39
CA GLY A 107 10.83 -1.94 -4.16
C GLY A 107 9.57 -1.98 -3.30
N VAL A 108 8.53 -1.29 -3.75
CA VAL A 108 7.20 -1.33 -3.15
C VAL A 108 6.19 -1.75 -4.20
N MET A 109 5.35 -2.72 -3.87
CA MET A 109 4.28 -3.20 -4.76
C MET A 109 2.98 -3.34 -3.99
N GLY A 110 1.86 -3.28 -4.68
CA GLY A 110 0.59 -3.55 -4.03
C GLY A 110 -0.58 -3.67 -4.99
N THR A 111 -1.67 -4.25 -4.48
CA THR A 111 -2.92 -4.46 -5.21
C THR A 111 -4.04 -3.57 -4.66
N SER A 112 -4.86 -2.96 -5.52
CA SER A 112 -6.02 -2.14 -5.15
C SER A 112 -5.63 -1.06 -4.12
N MET A 113 -6.16 -1.06 -2.89
CA MET A 113 -5.71 -0.17 -1.81
C MET A 113 -4.19 -0.18 -1.64
N GLY A 114 -3.53 -1.35 -1.72
CA GLY A 114 -2.07 -1.46 -1.67
C GLY A 114 -1.40 -0.80 -2.87
N GLY A 115 -2.01 -0.85 -4.05
CA GLY A 115 -1.55 -0.12 -5.24
C GLY A 115 -1.67 1.40 -5.09
N ILE A 116 -2.79 1.88 -4.53
CA ILE A 116 -2.98 3.29 -4.16
C ILE A 116 -1.92 3.71 -3.14
N THR A 117 -1.71 2.91 -2.09
CA THR A 117 -0.66 3.17 -1.09
C THR A 117 0.73 3.24 -1.74
N THR A 118 1.02 2.36 -2.71
CA THR A 118 2.29 2.37 -3.45
C THR A 118 2.51 3.69 -4.19
N THR A 119 1.49 4.26 -4.83
CA THR A 119 1.62 5.57 -5.51
C THR A 119 1.92 6.67 -4.50
N GLY A 120 1.27 6.70 -3.33
CA GLY A 120 1.58 7.64 -2.27
C GLY A 120 3.00 7.49 -1.72
N CYS A 121 3.51 6.25 -1.64
CA CYS A 121 4.90 6.00 -1.26
C CYS A 121 5.87 6.61 -2.27
N LEU A 122 5.61 6.51 -3.57
CA LEU A 122 6.43 7.13 -4.61
C LEU A 122 6.47 8.66 -4.48
N LYS A 123 5.38 9.28 -4.03
CA LYS A 123 5.34 10.73 -3.78
C LYS A 123 6.16 11.15 -2.57
N LYS A 124 6.26 10.29 -1.55
CA LYS A 124 6.86 10.64 -0.25
C LYS A 124 8.30 10.15 -0.08
N TYR A 125 8.74 9.11 -0.82
CA TYR A 125 10.00 8.41 -0.53
C TYR A 125 10.87 8.24 -1.78
N ASP A 126 12.08 8.78 -1.73
CA ASP A 126 13.09 8.74 -2.79
C ASP A 126 13.97 7.47 -2.75
N TRP A 127 13.94 6.72 -1.65
CA TRP A 127 14.72 5.48 -1.49
C TRP A 127 14.13 4.28 -2.27
N ILE A 128 12.89 4.36 -2.74
CA ILE A 128 12.26 3.30 -3.54
C ILE A 128 13.00 3.17 -4.88
N LYS A 129 13.38 1.93 -5.26
CA LYS A 129 14.09 1.66 -6.52
C LYS A 129 13.18 1.19 -7.63
N ALA A 130 12.11 0.49 -7.26
CA ALA A 130 11.11 0.00 -8.21
C ALA A 130 9.72 -0.02 -7.56
N ALA A 131 8.68 0.14 -8.34
CA ALA A 131 7.32 0.05 -7.86
C ALA A 131 6.44 -0.80 -8.77
N GLY A 132 5.48 -1.51 -8.18
CA GLY A 132 4.45 -2.25 -8.90
C GLY A 132 3.07 -1.83 -8.42
N VAL A 133 2.32 -1.14 -9.28
CA VAL A 133 0.95 -0.69 -8.99
C VAL A 133 -0.04 -1.57 -9.74
N LEU A 134 -0.74 -2.43 -9.00
CA LEU A 134 -1.72 -3.35 -9.54
C LEU A 134 -3.12 -2.86 -9.16
N MET A 135 -3.90 -2.41 -10.15
CA MET A 135 -5.27 -1.89 -9.94
C MET A 135 -5.31 -0.74 -8.91
N GLY A 136 -4.34 0.16 -8.95
CA GLY A 136 -4.26 1.32 -8.07
C GLY A 136 -4.63 2.61 -8.78
N ALA A 137 -4.85 3.68 -8.03
CA ALA A 137 -5.12 5.03 -8.54
C ALA A 137 -3.93 5.97 -8.28
N VAL A 138 -3.71 6.90 -9.19
CA VAL A 138 -2.65 7.93 -9.10
C VAL A 138 -3.16 9.24 -8.51
N SER A 139 -4.48 9.47 -8.53
CA SER A 139 -5.12 10.66 -8.01
C SER A 139 -5.93 10.35 -6.76
N TYR A 140 -5.36 10.67 -5.60
CA TYR A 140 -6.02 10.47 -4.31
C TYR A 140 -7.27 11.35 -4.16
N THR A 141 -7.16 12.60 -4.57
CA THR A 141 -8.26 13.58 -4.44
C THR A 141 -9.44 13.24 -5.34
N GLU A 142 -9.21 12.89 -6.61
CA GLU A 142 -10.30 12.52 -7.53
C GLU A 142 -10.98 11.22 -7.08
N MET A 143 -10.20 10.24 -6.65
CA MET A 143 -10.76 8.98 -6.15
C MET A 143 -11.58 9.21 -4.87
N ALA A 144 -11.11 10.06 -3.94
CA ALA A 144 -11.86 10.38 -2.73
C ALA A 144 -13.18 11.11 -3.06
N GLN A 145 -13.15 12.05 -3.99
CA GLN A 145 -14.37 12.74 -4.44
C GLN A 145 -15.37 11.76 -5.09
N PHE A 146 -14.86 10.85 -5.92
CA PHE A 146 -15.70 9.82 -6.55
C PHE A 146 -16.34 8.89 -5.52
N GLN A 147 -15.56 8.41 -4.54
CA GLN A 147 -16.07 7.56 -3.45
C GLN A 147 -17.13 8.28 -2.60
N LEU A 148 -16.88 9.54 -2.23
CA LEU A 148 -17.86 10.35 -1.48
C LEU A 148 -19.18 10.49 -2.26
N LYS A 149 -19.09 10.81 -3.56
CA LYS A 149 -20.27 10.92 -4.42
C LYS A 149 -21.03 9.60 -4.49
N GLN A 150 -20.35 8.48 -4.66
CA GLN A 150 -21.01 7.16 -4.68
C GLN A 150 -21.71 6.84 -3.36
N MET A 151 -21.08 7.14 -2.23
CA MET A 151 -21.70 6.95 -0.92
C MET A 151 -22.96 7.78 -0.76
N GLU A 152 -22.95 9.04 -1.19
CA GLU A 152 -24.11 9.94 -1.18
C GLU A 152 -25.25 9.41 -2.07
N GLU A 153 -24.94 8.97 -3.28
CA GLU A 153 -25.91 8.39 -4.22
C GLU A 153 -26.57 7.10 -3.68
N GLN A 154 -25.82 6.33 -2.88
CA GLN A 154 -26.32 5.13 -2.21
C GLN A 154 -27.08 5.43 -0.92
N GLY A 155 -27.24 6.70 -0.56
CA GLY A 155 -27.93 7.13 0.67
C GLY A 155 -27.14 6.86 1.95
N THR A 156 -25.83 6.66 1.85
CA THR A 156 -24.98 6.46 3.03
C THR A 156 -24.82 7.79 3.77
N TYR A 157 -25.20 7.80 5.05
CA TYR A 157 -24.97 8.98 5.88
C TYR A 157 -23.47 9.16 6.16
N ILE A 158 -22.90 10.26 5.70
CA ILE A 158 -21.50 10.63 5.96
C ILE A 158 -21.51 11.71 7.03
N PRO A 159 -21.10 11.41 8.27
CA PRO A 159 -21.12 12.37 9.38
C PRO A 159 -19.93 13.36 9.26
N MET A 160 -19.94 14.18 8.21
CA MET A 160 -18.84 15.09 7.90
C MET A 160 -19.37 16.42 7.40
N ILE A 161 -18.91 17.52 8.01
CA ILE A 161 -19.18 18.87 7.51
C ILE A 161 -18.24 19.23 6.37
N GLU A 162 -18.63 20.20 5.54
CA GLU A 162 -17.86 20.59 4.35
C GLU A 162 -16.42 20.99 4.68
N GLN A 163 -16.19 21.66 5.81
CA GLN A 163 -14.85 22.04 6.26
C GLN A 163 -13.94 20.81 6.53
N GLN A 164 -14.51 19.73 7.08
CA GLN A 164 -13.78 18.48 7.31
C GLN A 164 -13.47 17.78 5.99
N ARG A 165 -14.43 17.78 5.05
CA ARG A 165 -14.25 17.27 3.69
C ARG A 165 -13.07 17.96 3.00
N GLN A 166 -13.06 19.28 3.04
CA GLN A 166 -11.99 20.08 2.44
C GLN A 166 -10.61 19.78 3.08
N ALA A 167 -10.54 19.70 4.39
CA ALA A 167 -9.30 19.36 5.10
C ALA A 167 -8.74 17.97 4.73
N ILE A 168 -9.63 16.99 4.51
CA ILE A 168 -9.23 15.66 4.04
C ILE A 168 -8.66 15.75 2.63
N LEU A 169 -9.34 16.45 1.70
CA LEU A 169 -8.86 16.60 0.32
C LEU A 169 -7.51 17.33 0.26
N GLU A 170 -7.30 18.35 1.06
CA GLU A 170 -6.01 19.04 1.20
C GLU A 170 -4.90 18.09 1.70
N THR A 171 -5.20 17.25 2.68
CA THR A 171 -4.26 16.23 3.16
C THR A 171 -3.94 15.21 2.07
N LEU A 172 -4.94 14.76 1.30
CA LEU A 172 -4.76 13.79 0.23
C LEU A 172 -3.95 14.35 -0.94
N GLU A 173 -4.01 15.65 -1.19
CA GLU A 173 -3.23 16.31 -2.27
C GLU A 173 -1.72 16.15 -2.04
N GLU A 174 -1.27 16.06 -0.80
CA GLU A 174 0.14 15.81 -0.48
C GLU A 174 0.66 14.44 -0.99
N TYR A 175 -0.23 13.49 -1.25
CA TYR A 175 0.06 12.15 -1.74
C TYR A 175 -0.26 11.98 -3.22
N ASN A 176 -0.80 13.03 -3.86
CA ASN A 176 -1.32 13.01 -5.21
C ASN A 176 -0.18 13.00 -6.24
N VAL A 177 -0.03 11.90 -6.97
CA VAL A 177 1.03 11.76 -8.00
C VAL A 177 0.62 12.41 -9.31
N LYS A 178 -0.69 12.57 -9.57
CA LYS A 178 -1.21 13.15 -10.82
C LYS A 178 -0.65 14.54 -11.09
N THR A 179 -0.40 15.32 -10.04
CA THR A 179 0.15 16.68 -10.15
C THR A 179 1.66 16.71 -10.36
N ASP A 180 2.33 15.55 -10.29
CA ASP A 180 3.78 15.43 -10.41
C ASP A 180 4.18 14.14 -11.15
N LEU A 181 3.71 13.98 -12.37
CA LEU A 181 3.99 12.81 -13.20
C LEU A 181 5.50 12.64 -13.52
N ALA A 182 6.31 13.67 -13.29
CA ALA A 182 7.76 13.59 -13.43
C ALA A 182 8.38 12.56 -12.48
N ILE A 183 7.72 12.23 -11.39
CA ILE A 183 8.11 11.16 -10.47
C ILE A 183 8.35 9.85 -11.22
N PHE A 184 7.50 9.50 -12.18
CA PHE A 184 7.63 8.24 -12.93
C PHE A 184 8.89 8.15 -13.80
N PHE A 185 9.59 9.26 -14.07
CA PHE A 185 10.88 9.23 -14.76
C PHE A 185 12.05 8.82 -13.85
N PHE A 186 11.88 8.91 -12.54
CA PHE A 186 12.93 8.60 -11.57
C PHE A 186 12.88 7.16 -11.04
N PHE A 187 11.76 6.45 -11.27
CA PHE A 187 11.54 5.10 -10.75
C PHE A 187 11.24 4.11 -11.88
N SER A 188 11.67 2.86 -11.69
CA SER A 188 11.17 1.75 -12.53
C SER A 188 9.77 1.39 -12.05
N VAL A 189 8.74 1.84 -12.74
CA VAL A 189 7.34 1.62 -12.36
C VAL A 189 6.65 0.68 -13.34
N MET A 190 6.07 -0.38 -12.82
CA MET A 190 5.10 -1.21 -13.52
C MET A 190 3.70 -0.82 -13.07
N TYR A 191 2.87 -0.39 -14.00
CA TYR A 191 1.46 -0.09 -13.77
C TYR A 191 0.60 -1.10 -14.52
N TRP A 192 -0.23 -1.85 -13.81
CA TRP A 192 -1.17 -2.78 -14.40
C TRP A 192 -2.59 -2.47 -13.95
N HIS A 193 -3.50 -2.37 -14.92
CA HIS A 193 -4.89 -2.05 -14.69
C HIS A 193 -5.81 -2.84 -15.63
N CYS A 194 -6.99 -3.23 -15.15
CA CYS A 194 -7.98 -3.88 -15.99
C CYS A 194 -8.79 -2.81 -16.74
N GLN A 195 -8.90 -2.91 -18.07
CA GLN A 195 -9.67 -1.96 -18.89
C GLN A 195 -11.16 -1.88 -18.52
N LYS A 196 -11.68 -2.86 -17.79
CA LYS A 196 -13.09 -2.93 -17.36
C LYS A 196 -13.26 -2.73 -15.87
N ASP A 197 -12.26 -2.16 -15.18
CA ASP A 197 -12.36 -1.88 -13.76
C ASP A 197 -13.37 -0.71 -13.56
N PRO A 198 -14.47 -0.90 -12.84
CA PRO A 198 -15.47 0.14 -12.65
C PRO A 198 -15.07 1.16 -11.56
N VAL A 199 -13.96 0.96 -10.88
CA VAL A 199 -13.56 1.73 -9.69
C VAL A 199 -12.45 2.76 -9.99
N VAL A 200 -11.73 2.57 -11.10
CA VAL A 200 -10.57 3.42 -11.47
C VAL A 200 -10.58 3.77 -12.93
#